data_dcf8937954c6527f9e8b09dff48d667b
#
_entry.id   dcf8937954c6527f9e8b09dff48d667b
#
_cell.length_a   1.000
_cell.length_b   1.000
_cell.length_c   1.000
_cell.angle_alpha   90.00
_cell.angle_beta   90.00
_cell.angle_gamma   90.00
#
_symmetry.space_group_name_H-M   'P 1'
#
loop_
_entity.id
_entity.type
_entity.pdbx_description
1 polymer ?
#
loop_
_entity_poly.entity_id
_entity_poly.type
_entity_poly.pdbx_seq_one_letter_code
_entity_poly.pdbx_strand_id
1 'polypeptide(L)'
;AFTNAFTAMYKMPPNMYRENERFYPLQLKFNFEGRYEMLDRKEKALWEISFASDEDIPGWMELVRLVIDGFPHLNEEEYIRVLRQKISTGQALIMKDRGSAIGIMLFSYENGSIDFMGSHPLYRKKGVPKAMLDKVMKELLKGKEISITTYREGDKADTGYRKEIKGLGFAEAELLVEYGYPTQRFI
;
A
#
# COMPACT_ATOMS: atom_id res chain seq x y z
N ALA A 1 2.18 32.70 10.37
CA ALA A 1 3.34 32.13 11.09
C ALA A 1 3.78 30.78 10.51
N PHE A 2 2.88 29.77 10.40
CA PHE A 2 3.22 28.44 9.89
C PHE A 2 3.74 28.47 8.43
N THR A 3 3.04 29.14 7.53
CA THR A 3 3.40 29.23 6.11
C THR A 3 4.81 29.81 5.91
N ASN A 4 5.18 30.85 6.67
CA ASN A 4 6.49 31.47 6.56
C ASN A 4 7.61 30.55 7.08
N ALA A 5 7.38 29.86 8.20
CA ALA A 5 8.33 28.90 8.75
C ALA A 5 8.52 27.70 7.80
N PHE A 6 7.43 27.19 7.24
CA PHE A 6 7.45 26.10 6.26
C PHE A 6 8.20 26.51 4.98
N THR A 7 7.91 27.70 4.43
CA THR A 7 8.59 28.19 3.23
C THR A 7 10.07 28.45 3.48
N ALA A 8 10.44 28.93 4.66
CA ALA A 8 11.84 29.11 5.03
C ALA A 8 12.59 27.78 5.09
N MET A 9 11.95 26.74 5.60
CA MET A 9 12.51 25.39 5.77
C MET A 9 12.58 24.61 4.46
N TYR A 10 11.50 24.61 3.68
CA TYR A 10 11.37 23.79 2.48
C TYR A 10 11.58 24.54 1.16
N LYS A 11 11.81 25.89 1.22
CA LYS A 11 12.01 26.77 0.06
C LYS A 11 10.84 26.78 -0.93
N MET A 12 9.66 26.34 -0.48
CA MET A 12 8.42 26.38 -1.24
C MET A 12 7.22 26.48 -0.29
N PRO A 13 6.09 27.08 -0.70
CA PRO A 13 4.89 27.18 0.13
C PRO A 13 4.21 25.80 0.29
N PRO A 14 3.43 25.58 1.37
CA PRO A 14 2.81 24.28 1.70
C PRO A 14 1.91 23.68 0.62
N ASN A 15 1.20 24.53 -0.14
CA ASN A 15 0.36 24.08 -1.25
C ASN A 15 1.17 23.47 -2.39
N MET A 16 2.26 24.12 -2.81
CA MET A 16 3.16 23.58 -3.83
C MET A 16 3.88 22.31 -3.37
N TYR A 17 4.10 22.16 -2.07
CA TYR A 17 4.67 20.95 -1.50
C TYR A 17 3.75 19.76 -1.63
N ARG A 18 2.42 19.95 -1.51
CA ARG A 18 1.40 18.91 -1.71
C ARG A 18 1.24 18.52 -3.19
N GLU A 19 1.29 19.49 -4.09
CA GLU A 19 1.09 19.29 -5.53
C GLU A 19 2.26 18.58 -6.22
N ASN A 20 3.47 18.74 -5.70
CA ASN A 20 4.67 18.23 -6.36
C ASN A 20 4.99 16.76 -6.12
N GLU A 21 4.21 16.01 -5.33
CA GLU A 21 4.48 14.59 -4.95
C GLU A 21 5.95 14.30 -4.57
N ARG A 22 6.77 15.33 -4.49
CA ARG A 22 8.19 15.27 -4.18
C ARG A 22 8.36 15.48 -2.69
N PHE A 23 8.15 14.42 -1.93
CA PHE A 23 8.71 14.35 -0.59
C PHE A 23 10.23 14.49 -0.73
N TYR A 24 10.75 15.67 -0.44
CA TYR A 24 12.16 15.84 -0.15
C TYR A 24 12.33 15.87 1.37
N PRO A 25 12.70 14.79 2.00
CA PRO A 25 13.45 14.92 3.24
C PRO A 25 14.70 15.73 2.88
N LEU A 26 15.09 16.66 3.72
CA LEU A 26 16.29 17.51 3.56
C LEU A 26 17.59 16.74 3.25
N GLN A 27 17.57 15.42 3.35
CA GLN A 27 18.67 14.50 3.08
C GLN A 27 18.90 14.19 1.59
N LEU A 28 18.01 14.58 0.68
CA LEU A 28 18.11 14.21 -0.74
C LEU A 28 18.87 15.20 -1.61
N LYS A 29 19.53 16.20 -1.04
CA LYS A 29 20.48 17.06 -1.78
C LYS A 29 21.87 16.49 -1.94
N PHE A 30 22.13 15.28 -1.49
CA PHE A 30 23.38 14.61 -1.76
C PHE A 30 23.21 13.68 -2.96
N ASN A 31 23.82 14.05 -4.08
CA ASN A 31 23.98 13.24 -5.29
C ASN A 31 24.75 11.95 -4.95
N PHE A 32 24.01 10.89 -4.64
CA PHE A 32 24.56 9.55 -4.39
C PHE A 32 23.88 8.49 -5.26
N GLU A 33 23.63 8.76 -6.54
CA GLU A 33 22.97 7.82 -7.45
C GLU A 33 23.61 6.42 -7.43
N GLY A 34 24.92 6.33 -7.36
CA GLY A 34 25.63 5.04 -7.30
C GLY A 34 25.61 4.35 -5.93
N ARG A 35 25.36 5.04 -4.83
CA ARG A 35 25.26 4.44 -3.49
C ARG A 35 23.83 4.00 -3.14
N TYR A 36 22.84 4.58 -3.77
CA TYR A 36 21.42 4.25 -3.54
C TYR A 36 21.09 2.81 -3.93
N GLU A 37 21.59 2.31 -5.05
CA GLU A 37 21.33 0.92 -5.45
C GLU A 37 21.95 -0.10 -4.49
N MET A 38 23.13 0.20 -3.95
CA MET A 38 23.79 -0.70 -2.97
C MET A 38 23.14 -0.63 -1.58
N LEU A 39 22.68 0.56 -1.15
CA LEU A 39 21.91 0.73 0.08
C LEU A 39 20.55 0.08 -0.04
N ASP A 40 19.86 0.24 -1.17
CA ASP A 40 18.56 -0.35 -1.45
C ASP A 40 18.60 -1.89 -1.38
N ARG A 41 19.65 -2.54 -1.89
CA ARG A 41 19.86 -4.00 -1.76
C ARG A 41 20.08 -4.45 -0.33
N LYS A 42 20.84 -3.69 0.48
CA LYS A 42 21.08 -4.00 1.89
C LYS A 42 19.85 -3.71 2.76
N GLU A 43 19.09 -2.67 2.44
CA GLU A 43 17.85 -2.36 3.12
C GLU A 43 16.77 -3.42 2.84
N LYS A 44 16.62 -3.85 1.59
CA LYS A 44 15.66 -4.92 1.22
C LYS A 44 15.97 -6.26 1.87
N ALA A 45 17.21 -6.52 2.23
CA ALA A 45 17.60 -7.73 2.97
C ALA A 45 17.07 -7.77 4.42
N LEU A 46 16.55 -6.64 4.93
CA LEU A 46 15.94 -6.53 6.26
C LEU A 46 14.40 -6.59 6.23
N TRP A 47 13.81 -6.72 5.05
CA TRP A 47 12.36 -6.79 4.91
C TRP A 47 11.86 -8.20 5.20
N GLU A 48 10.92 -8.28 6.12
CA GLU A 48 10.25 -9.53 6.48
C GLU A 48 8.79 -9.48 6.03
N ILE A 49 8.34 -10.53 5.33
CA ILE A 49 6.92 -10.75 5.05
C ILE A 49 6.46 -11.94 5.86
N SER A 50 5.53 -11.72 6.76
CA SER A 50 4.95 -12.75 7.63
C SER A 50 3.42 -12.65 7.66
N PHE A 51 2.78 -13.70 8.17
CA PHE A 51 1.40 -13.57 8.60
C PHE A 51 1.32 -12.58 9.76
N ALA A 52 0.31 -11.71 9.71
CA ALA A 52 0.07 -10.76 10.79
C ALA A 52 -0.50 -11.47 12.02
N SER A 53 -0.20 -10.92 13.18
CA SER A 53 -0.75 -11.30 14.48
C SER A 53 -1.53 -10.14 15.12
N ASP A 54 -2.22 -10.39 16.22
CA ASP A 54 -2.93 -9.32 16.96
C ASP A 54 -1.97 -8.24 17.47
N GLU A 55 -0.71 -8.58 17.73
CA GLU A 55 0.34 -7.64 18.15
C GLU A 55 0.69 -6.63 17.04
N ASP A 56 0.41 -6.97 15.79
CA ASP A 56 0.68 -6.12 14.63
C ASP A 56 -0.41 -5.07 14.37
N ILE A 57 -1.58 -5.22 14.99
CA ILE A 57 -2.75 -4.35 14.74
C ILE A 57 -2.42 -2.86 14.92
N PRO A 58 -1.71 -2.41 15.97
CA PRO A 58 -1.37 -1.00 16.11
C PRO A 58 -0.57 -0.46 14.92
N GLY A 59 0.53 -1.10 14.55
CA GLY A 59 1.37 -0.69 13.41
C GLY A 59 0.66 -0.85 12.07
N TRP A 60 -0.21 -1.86 11.94
CA TRP A 60 -1.09 -2.03 10.79
C TRP A 60 -2.02 -0.82 10.60
N MET A 61 -2.70 -0.40 11.69
CA MET A 61 -3.62 0.74 11.65
C MET A 61 -2.92 2.08 11.43
N GLU A 62 -1.69 2.25 11.90
CA GLU A 62 -0.87 3.41 11.55
C GLU A 62 -0.65 3.49 10.04
N LEU A 63 -0.32 2.36 9.40
CA LEU A 63 -0.14 2.31 7.96
C LEU A 63 -1.47 2.53 7.21
N VAL A 64 -2.59 1.97 7.68
CA VAL A 64 -3.91 2.23 7.11
C VAL A 64 -4.20 3.72 7.07
N ARG A 65 -3.97 4.45 8.17
CA ARG A 65 -4.19 5.91 8.24
C ARG A 65 -3.30 6.71 7.28
N LEU A 66 -2.10 6.22 6.98
CA LEU A 66 -1.20 6.85 5.99
C LEU A 66 -1.68 6.68 4.54
N VAL A 67 -2.52 5.67 4.28
CA VAL A 67 -3.02 5.36 2.93
C VAL A 67 -4.53 5.55 2.80
N ILE A 68 -5.17 6.12 3.82
CA ILE A 68 -6.63 6.22 3.94
C ILE A 68 -7.29 7.03 2.82
N ASP A 69 -6.55 7.92 2.15
CA ASP A 69 -7.06 8.69 1.01
C ASP A 69 -7.54 7.79 -0.15
N GLY A 70 -7.04 6.55 -0.23
CA GLY A 70 -7.50 5.53 -1.16
C GLY A 70 -8.75 4.77 -0.71
N PHE A 71 -9.24 5.02 0.52
CA PHE A 71 -10.36 4.29 1.13
C PHE A 71 -11.32 5.27 1.83
N PRO A 72 -12.00 6.15 1.07
CA PRO A 72 -12.95 7.09 1.65
C PRO A 72 -14.05 6.32 2.38
N HIS A 73 -14.41 6.82 3.56
CA HIS A 73 -15.43 6.23 4.45
C HIS A 73 -15.05 4.92 5.15
N LEU A 74 -13.75 4.60 5.29
CA LEU A 74 -13.31 3.47 6.08
C LEU A 74 -13.76 3.64 7.54
N ASN A 75 -14.57 2.70 8.04
CA ASN A 75 -14.90 2.60 9.45
C ASN A 75 -13.80 1.78 10.15
N GLU A 76 -12.98 2.43 10.98
CA GLU A 76 -11.84 1.77 11.63
C GLU A 76 -12.26 0.61 12.55
N GLU A 77 -13.38 0.73 13.28
CA GLU A 77 -13.83 -0.32 14.19
C GLU A 77 -14.25 -1.58 13.41
N GLU A 78 -15.01 -1.37 12.34
CA GLU A 78 -15.41 -2.46 11.45
C GLU A 78 -14.20 -3.09 10.76
N TYR A 79 -13.28 -2.27 10.29
CA TYR A 79 -12.04 -2.73 9.65
C TYR A 79 -11.21 -3.58 10.61
N ILE A 80 -11.01 -3.16 11.86
CA ILE A 80 -10.28 -3.93 12.88
C ILE A 80 -10.97 -5.27 13.16
N ARG A 81 -12.29 -5.32 13.18
CA ARG A 81 -13.04 -6.57 13.33
C ARG A 81 -12.75 -7.55 12.19
N VAL A 82 -12.81 -7.06 10.95
CA VAL A 82 -12.48 -7.85 9.75
C VAL A 82 -11.00 -8.25 9.77
N LEU A 83 -10.10 -7.35 10.13
CA LEU A 83 -8.66 -7.63 10.25
C LEU A 83 -8.40 -8.78 11.23
N ARG A 84 -8.99 -8.77 12.41
CA ARG A 84 -8.85 -9.87 13.38
C ARG A 84 -9.35 -11.20 12.84
N GLN A 85 -10.47 -11.20 12.13
CA GLN A 85 -10.96 -12.40 11.47
C GLN A 85 -9.96 -12.90 10.40
N LYS A 86 -9.40 -12.02 9.60
CA LYS A 86 -8.38 -12.35 8.59
C LYS A 86 -7.08 -12.85 9.21
N ILE A 87 -6.66 -12.27 10.34
CA ILE A 87 -5.51 -12.75 11.14
C ILE A 87 -5.76 -14.17 11.62
N SER A 88 -6.91 -14.43 12.26
CA SER A 88 -7.23 -15.75 12.82
C SER A 88 -7.32 -16.87 11.77
N THR A 89 -7.58 -16.51 10.51
CA THR A 89 -7.67 -17.46 9.39
C THR A 89 -6.42 -17.48 8.50
N GLY A 90 -5.34 -16.77 8.87
CA GLY A 90 -4.10 -16.71 8.11
C GLY A 90 -4.27 -16.03 6.75
N GLN A 91 -5.14 -15.01 6.65
CA GLN A 91 -5.44 -14.27 5.44
C GLN A 91 -5.02 -12.79 5.53
N ALA A 92 -4.10 -12.49 6.43
CA ALA A 92 -3.49 -11.17 6.61
C ALA A 92 -1.96 -11.29 6.57
N LEU A 93 -1.32 -10.57 5.64
CA LEU A 93 0.13 -10.46 5.55
C LEU A 93 0.59 -9.07 5.94
N ILE A 94 1.68 -9.02 6.67
CA ILE A 94 2.39 -7.78 7.00
C ILE A 94 3.83 -7.86 6.50
N MET A 95 4.31 -6.77 5.96
CA MET A 95 5.71 -6.59 5.61
C MET A 95 6.33 -5.54 6.51
N LYS A 96 7.43 -5.87 7.14
CA LYS A 96 8.13 -5.01 8.10
C LYS A 96 9.53 -4.67 7.62
N ASP A 97 9.96 -3.46 7.92
CA ASP A 97 11.36 -3.03 7.87
C ASP A 97 11.77 -2.61 9.29
N ARG A 98 12.71 -3.33 9.88
CA ARG A 98 13.19 -3.09 11.26
C ARG A 98 12.03 -2.97 12.28
N GLY A 99 11.04 -3.84 12.15
CA GLY A 99 9.87 -3.88 13.04
C GLY A 99 8.72 -2.93 12.67
N SER A 100 8.93 -1.97 11.78
CA SER A 100 7.87 -1.04 11.34
C SER A 100 7.11 -1.60 10.15
N ALA A 101 5.79 -1.47 10.14
CA ALA A 101 4.95 -1.88 9.03
C ALA A 101 5.19 -1.01 7.80
N ILE A 102 5.61 -1.62 6.69
CA ILE A 102 5.83 -0.96 5.40
C ILE A 102 4.89 -1.44 4.30
N GLY A 103 4.24 -2.57 4.51
CA GLY A 103 3.24 -3.15 3.62
C GLY A 103 2.25 -4.01 4.39
N ILE A 104 0.99 -3.97 3.97
CA ILE A 104 -0.12 -4.73 4.54
C ILE A 104 -1.00 -5.27 3.42
N MET A 105 -1.51 -6.49 3.58
CA MET A 105 -2.37 -7.13 2.59
C MET A 105 -3.38 -8.06 3.27
N LEU A 106 -4.64 -7.91 2.91
CA LEU A 106 -5.71 -8.88 3.18
C LEU A 106 -6.04 -9.62 1.89
N PHE A 107 -6.24 -10.93 1.99
CA PHE A 107 -6.60 -11.76 0.84
C PHE A 107 -7.59 -12.85 1.24
N SER A 108 -8.13 -13.58 0.26
CA SER A 108 -9.06 -14.68 0.47
C SER A 108 -8.55 -15.94 -0.19
N TYR A 109 -8.40 -17.00 0.61
CA TYR A 109 -8.15 -18.36 0.08
C TYR A 109 -9.33 -18.87 -0.75
N GLU A 110 -10.55 -18.55 -0.36
CA GLU A 110 -11.76 -19.03 -1.02
C GLU A 110 -11.92 -18.41 -2.40
N ASN A 111 -11.86 -17.10 -2.47
CA ASN A 111 -12.15 -16.31 -3.68
C ASN A 111 -10.94 -16.07 -4.57
N GLY A 112 -9.72 -16.32 -4.08
CA GLY A 112 -8.51 -15.90 -4.79
C GLY A 112 -8.38 -14.38 -4.92
N SER A 113 -8.99 -13.61 -4.03
CA SER A 113 -9.01 -12.14 -4.11
C SER A 113 -7.98 -11.51 -3.18
N ILE A 114 -7.45 -10.37 -3.63
CA ILE A 114 -6.77 -9.39 -2.78
C ILE A 114 -7.82 -8.39 -2.33
N ASP A 115 -8.20 -8.48 -1.05
CA ASP A 115 -9.30 -7.69 -0.49
C ASP A 115 -8.86 -6.30 -0.05
N PHE A 116 -7.59 -6.16 0.33
CA PHE A 116 -6.96 -4.90 0.71
C PHE A 116 -5.46 -4.96 0.49
N MET A 117 -4.86 -3.91 -0.02
CA MET A 117 -3.41 -3.78 -0.11
C MET A 117 -3.00 -2.32 0.15
N GLY A 118 -2.07 -2.14 1.09
CA GLY A 118 -1.50 -0.84 1.41
C GLY A 118 0.01 -0.91 1.48
N SER A 119 0.69 0.12 1.01
CA SER A 119 2.14 0.27 1.18
C SER A 119 2.49 1.66 1.68
N HIS A 120 3.44 1.71 2.59
CA HIS A 120 3.92 2.96 3.14
C HIS A 120 4.40 3.90 2.02
N PRO A 121 4.00 5.18 2.00
CA PRO A 121 4.29 6.11 0.89
C PRO A 121 5.77 6.16 0.48
N LEU A 122 6.70 6.09 1.43
CA LEU A 122 8.15 6.08 1.18
C LEU A 122 8.67 4.79 0.54
N TYR A 123 7.85 3.72 0.52
CA TYR A 123 8.22 2.39 0.02
C TYR A 123 7.45 1.96 -1.23
N ARG A 124 6.47 2.75 -1.69
CA ARG A 124 5.64 2.42 -2.87
C ARG A 124 6.45 2.04 -4.10
N LYS A 125 7.50 2.82 -4.41
CA LYS A 125 8.38 2.60 -5.57
C LYS A 125 9.53 1.62 -5.30
N LYS A 126 9.66 1.12 -4.08
CA LYS A 126 10.73 0.17 -3.70
C LYS A 126 10.35 -1.29 -3.91
N GLY A 127 9.13 -1.58 -4.39
CA GLY A 127 8.68 -2.92 -4.77
C GLY A 127 7.97 -3.69 -3.65
N VAL A 128 7.51 -3.01 -2.58
CA VAL A 128 6.72 -3.62 -1.49
C VAL A 128 5.46 -4.30 -2.00
N PRO A 129 4.58 -3.66 -2.82
CA PRO A 129 3.38 -4.32 -3.34
C PRO A 129 3.71 -5.57 -4.13
N LYS A 130 4.72 -5.49 -5.00
CA LYS A 130 5.15 -6.63 -5.82
C LYS A 130 5.65 -7.80 -4.97
N ALA A 131 6.47 -7.55 -3.95
CA ALA A 131 7.01 -8.61 -3.10
C ALA A 131 5.90 -9.33 -2.32
N MET A 132 4.92 -8.60 -1.80
CA MET A 132 3.76 -9.19 -1.12
C MET A 132 2.88 -10.01 -2.07
N LEU A 133 2.62 -9.47 -3.27
CA LEU A 133 1.85 -10.17 -4.29
C LEU A 133 2.57 -11.45 -4.75
N ASP A 134 3.87 -11.38 -5.02
CA ASP A 134 4.67 -12.54 -5.40
C ASP A 134 4.58 -13.66 -4.35
N LYS A 135 4.58 -13.33 -3.06
CA LYS A 135 4.39 -14.31 -1.98
C LYS A 135 3.01 -14.96 -2.03
N VAL A 136 1.95 -14.16 -2.17
CA VAL A 136 0.58 -14.67 -2.28
C VAL A 136 0.42 -15.56 -3.49
N MET A 137 0.88 -15.14 -4.66
CA MET A 137 0.75 -15.88 -5.91
C MET A 137 1.53 -17.20 -5.90
N LYS A 138 2.76 -17.19 -5.40
CA LYS A 138 3.66 -18.35 -5.50
C LYS A 138 3.46 -19.37 -4.38
N GLU A 139 3.12 -18.90 -3.19
CA GLU A 139 3.10 -19.74 -1.99
C GLU A 139 1.69 -20.02 -1.49
N LEU A 140 0.80 -19.04 -1.48
CA LEU A 140 -0.47 -19.11 -0.77
C LEU A 140 -1.66 -19.42 -1.68
N LEU A 141 -1.71 -18.82 -2.87
CA LEU A 141 -2.80 -18.99 -3.84
C LEU A 141 -2.32 -19.67 -5.13
N LYS A 142 -1.32 -20.52 -5.03
CA LYS A 142 -0.72 -21.21 -6.18
C LYS A 142 -1.78 -21.94 -7.02
N GLY A 143 -1.82 -21.62 -8.32
CA GLY A 143 -2.73 -22.24 -9.29
C GLY A 143 -4.16 -21.69 -9.26
N LYS A 144 -4.44 -20.65 -8.46
CA LYS A 144 -5.70 -19.91 -8.51
C LYS A 144 -5.57 -18.67 -9.38
N GLU A 145 -6.67 -18.29 -10.02
CA GLU A 145 -6.82 -16.97 -10.59
C GLU A 145 -6.88 -15.95 -9.45
N ILE A 146 -6.09 -14.89 -9.53
CA ILE A 146 -6.04 -13.86 -8.50
C ILE A 146 -6.73 -12.62 -9.02
N SER A 147 -7.61 -12.06 -8.20
CA SER A 147 -8.32 -10.84 -8.53
C SER A 147 -8.13 -9.75 -7.50
N ILE A 148 -8.25 -8.52 -7.96
CA ILE A 148 -8.29 -7.31 -7.13
C ILE A 148 -9.36 -6.37 -7.68
N THR A 149 -10.11 -5.73 -6.80
CA THR A 149 -11.13 -4.75 -7.19
C THR A 149 -10.70 -3.35 -6.74
N THR A 150 -10.90 -2.36 -7.60
CA THR A 150 -10.66 -0.95 -7.28
C THR A 150 -11.67 -0.05 -7.97
N TYR A 151 -11.63 1.25 -7.67
CA TYR A 151 -12.53 2.23 -8.29
C TYR A 151 -12.34 2.31 -9.80
N ARG A 152 -13.40 2.70 -10.52
CA ARG A 152 -13.35 2.93 -11.97
C ARG A 152 -12.48 4.12 -12.31
N GLU A 153 -11.99 4.13 -13.54
CA GLU A 153 -11.23 5.24 -14.08
C GLU A 153 -12.05 6.53 -14.05
N GLY A 154 -11.44 7.62 -13.56
CA GLY A 154 -12.08 8.92 -13.41
C GLY A 154 -13.00 9.06 -12.21
N ASP A 155 -13.13 8.04 -11.35
CA ASP A 155 -13.80 8.19 -10.05
C ASP A 155 -12.98 9.08 -9.13
N LYS A 156 -13.66 9.85 -8.26
CA LYS A 156 -13.00 10.74 -7.29
C LYS A 156 -12.10 10.01 -6.30
N ALA A 157 -12.39 8.74 -6.07
CA ALA A 157 -11.60 7.88 -5.20
C ALA A 157 -10.46 7.14 -5.94
N ASP A 158 -10.35 7.29 -7.27
CA ASP A 158 -9.20 6.77 -8.03
C ASP A 158 -7.96 7.62 -7.75
N THR A 159 -7.14 7.15 -6.83
CA THR A 159 -5.86 7.75 -6.44
C THR A 159 -4.69 7.34 -7.35
N GLY A 160 -4.98 6.76 -8.53
CA GLY A 160 -3.97 6.22 -9.45
C GLY A 160 -3.56 4.77 -9.17
N TYR A 161 -4.23 4.10 -8.24
CA TYR A 161 -3.98 2.72 -7.85
C TYR A 161 -4.17 1.72 -9.02
N ARG A 162 -5.10 2.00 -9.94
CA ARG A 162 -5.29 1.23 -11.19
C ARG A 162 -4.00 1.08 -12.00
N LYS A 163 -3.20 2.15 -12.09
CA LYS A 163 -1.91 2.12 -12.79
C LYS A 163 -0.91 1.20 -12.10
N GLU A 164 -0.91 1.18 -10.77
CA GLU A 164 -0.08 0.26 -9.98
C GLU A 164 -0.50 -1.19 -10.21
N ILE A 165 -1.80 -1.49 -10.17
CA ILE A 165 -2.37 -2.83 -10.41
C ILE A 165 -1.98 -3.34 -11.80
N LYS A 166 -2.14 -2.51 -12.85
CA LYS A 166 -1.70 -2.86 -14.21
C LYS A 166 -0.18 -3.10 -14.28
N GLY A 167 0.59 -2.28 -13.58
CA GLY A 167 2.04 -2.45 -13.48
C GLY A 167 2.48 -3.74 -12.77
N LEU A 168 1.61 -4.33 -11.95
CA LEU A 168 1.81 -5.62 -11.31
C LEU A 168 1.42 -6.82 -12.21
N GLY A 169 0.82 -6.57 -13.38
CA GLY A 169 0.50 -7.59 -14.37
C GLY A 169 -0.98 -7.95 -14.47
N PHE A 170 -1.86 -7.29 -13.71
CA PHE A 170 -3.30 -7.51 -13.79
C PHE A 170 -3.91 -6.85 -15.02
N ALA A 171 -4.87 -7.54 -15.63
CA ALA A 171 -5.70 -7.03 -16.72
C ALA A 171 -7.08 -6.60 -16.21
N GLU A 172 -7.67 -5.61 -16.87
CA GLU A 172 -9.04 -5.17 -16.59
C GLU A 172 -10.04 -6.29 -16.91
N ALA A 173 -10.96 -6.54 -16.00
CA ALA A 173 -12.04 -7.49 -16.13
C ALA A 173 -13.40 -6.79 -15.96
N GLU A 174 -14.32 -7.37 -15.19
CA GLU A 174 -15.70 -6.89 -15.12
C GLU A 174 -15.85 -5.54 -14.42
N LEU A 175 -16.82 -4.76 -14.87
CA LEU A 175 -17.32 -3.59 -14.15
C LEU A 175 -18.33 -4.05 -13.09
N LEU A 176 -18.12 -3.61 -11.85
CA LEU A 176 -18.91 -4.01 -10.68
C LEU A 176 -19.47 -2.76 -9.97
N VAL A 177 -20.33 -3.00 -9.02
CA VAL A 177 -20.75 -2.02 -8.01
C VAL A 177 -20.59 -2.67 -6.65
N GLU A 178 -19.67 -2.17 -5.83
CA GLU A 178 -19.43 -2.67 -4.49
C GLU A 178 -19.67 -1.54 -3.48
N TYR A 179 -20.44 -1.84 -2.42
CA TYR A 179 -20.81 -0.86 -1.38
C TYR A 179 -21.43 0.44 -1.93
N GLY A 180 -22.13 0.36 -3.07
CA GLY A 180 -22.72 1.52 -3.75
C GLY A 180 -21.76 2.32 -4.63
N TYR A 181 -20.51 1.92 -4.75
CA TYR A 181 -19.51 2.56 -5.60
C TYR A 181 -19.27 1.79 -6.90
N PRO A 182 -19.14 2.51 -8.02
CA PRO A 182 -18.69 1.90 -9.27
C PRO A 182 -17.24 1.41 -9.14
N THR A 183 -17.04 0.12 -9.29
CA THR A 183 -15.73 -0.53 -9.21
C THR A 183 -15.40 -1.32 -10.45
N GLN A 184 -14.17 -1.75 -10.58
CA GLN A 184 -13.69 -2.62 -11.63
C GLN A 184 -12.80 -3.70 -11.04
N ARG A 185 -13.07 -4.94 -11.43
CA ARG A 185 -12.24 -6.10 -11.13
C ARG A 185 -11.05 -6.15 -12.09
N PHE A 186 -9.94 -6.63 -11.60
CA PHE A 186 -8.72 -6.95 -12.33
C PHE A 186 -8.33 -8.39 -12.03
N ILE A 187 -7.82 -9.10 -13.01
CA ILE A 187 -7.35 -10.48 -12.94
C ILE A 187 -5.99 -10.65 -13.57
#